data_7d1bee6fed1099ee49e8ad85d68208b5
#
_entry.id   7d1bee6fed1099ee49e8ad85d68208b5
#
_cell.length_a   1.000
_cell.length_b   1.000
_cell.length_c   1.000
_cell.angle_alpha   90.00
_cell.angle_beta   90.00
_cell.angle_gamma   90.00
#
_symmetry.space_group_name_H-M   'P 1'
#
loop_
_entity.id
_entity.type
_entity.pdbx_description
1 polymer ?
#
loop_
_entity_poly.entity_id
_entity_poly.type
_entity_poly.pdbx_seq_one_letter_code
_entity_poly.pdbx_strand_id
1 'polypeptide(L)'
;PTEAAVISVFYALFVSLFLYRTMKFRDIPPIFVEAIRTFTPILFILAASTAFSRVLTLMQVPQAVSSFILEHFNSPVMILLVINLFLLIVGMVMDTTPAILILTPILLPIVTAINMDPVQFGVIMVVNLAIGFVTPPIGVNLFVASSLTDVPIMAIAKKAMPMIGLFLVALLLITFIPALSLGLL
;
A
#
# COMPACT_ATOMS: atom_id res chain seq x y z
N PRO A 1 16.28 -3.18 -1.91
CA PRO A 1 15.77 -2.03 -1.14
C PRO A 1 16.19 -2.10 0.33
N THR A 2 16.09 -3.25 0.98
CA THR A 2 16.40 -3.46 2.40
C THR A 2 17.88 -3.19 2.70
N GLU A 3 18.78 -3.66 1.86
CA GLU A 3 20.22 -3.39 1.97
C GLU A 3 20.54 -1.90 1.83
N ALA A 4 19.89 -1.21 0.87
CA ALA A 4 20.04 0.23 0.72
C ALA A 4 19.55 1.00 1.96
N ALA A 5 18.47 0.56 2.60
CA ALA A 5 17.99 1.15 3.84
C ALA A 5 19.00 0.96 4.98
N VAL A 6 19.59 -0.23 5.13
CA VAL A 6 20.63 -0.51 6.12
C VAL A 6 21.86 0.37 5.87
N ILE A 7 22.35 0.44 4.64
CA ILE A 7 23.47 1.29 4.25
C ILE A 7 23.19 2.77 4.57
N SER A 8 21.97 3.25 4.29
CA SER A 8 21.59 4.64 4.57
C SER A 8 21.64 4.99 6.06
N VAL A 9 21.25 4.05 6.93
CA VAL A 9 21.34 4.24 8.39
C VAL A 9 22.80 4.37 8.84
N PHE A 10 23.68 3.46 8.38
CA PHE A 10 25.09 3.54 8.71
C PHE A 10 25.75 4.79 8.14
N TYR A 11 25.41 5.17 6.92
CA TYR A 11 25.90 6.39 6.29
C TYR A 11 25.46 7.64 7.07
N ALA A 12 24.19 7.73 7.44
CA ALA A 12 23.66 8.84 8.22
C ALA A 12 24.36 8.96 9.59
N LEU A 13 24.58 7.85 10.30
CA LEU A 13 25.32 7.81 11.55
C LEU A 13 26.76 8.27 11.36
N PHE A 14 27.45 7.76 10.33
CA PHE A 14 28.83 8.15 10.04
C PHE A 14 28.96 9.65 9.76
N VAL A 15 28.10 10.18 8.88
CA VAL A 15 28.12 11.60 8.51
C VAL A 15 27.80 12.50 9.71
N SER A 16 26.79 12.14 10.51
CA SER A 16 26.39 12.92 11.68
C SER A 16 27.42 12.91 12.80
N LEU A 17 28.12 11.80 13.02
CA LEU A 17 29.12 11.64 14.08
C LEU A 17 30.48 12.23 13.69
N PHE A 18 30.95 11.95 12.47
CA PHE A 18 32.33 12.22 12.08
C PHE A 18 32.49 13.46 11.19
N LEU A 19 31.59 13.66 10.23
CA LEU A 19 31.69 14.73 9.24
C LEU A 19 31.08 16.03 9.75
N TYR A 20 29.83 16.03 10.09
CA TYR A 20 29.12 17.23 10.59
C TYR A 20 29.21 17.41 12.10
N ARG A 21 29.54 16.35 12.84
CA ARG A 21 29.65 16.37 14.31
C ARG A 21 28.43 16.98 15.01
N THR A 22 27.24 16.81 14.40
CA THR A 22 25.98 17.30 14.95
C THR A 22 25.42 16.38 16.04
N MET A 23 25.96 15.15 16.14
CA MET A 23 25.52 14.12 17.08
C MET A 23 26.70 13.53 17.83
N LYS A 24 26.50 13.16 19.08
CA LYS A 24 27.49 12.47 19.93
C LYS A 24 27.09 10.99 20.08
N PHE A 25 28.06 10.12 20.40
CA PHE A 25 27.77 8.69 20.66
C PHE A 25 26.74 8.48 21.76
N ARG A 26 26.61 9.40 22.69
CA ARG A 26 25.62 9.37 23.77
C ARG A 26 24.19 9.60 23.29
N ASP A 27 24.00 10.19 22.12
CA ASP A 27 22.70 10.50 21.54
C ASP A 27 22.12 9.31 20.74
N ILE A 28 22.96 8.31 20.45
CA ILE A 28 22.55 7.11 19.69
C ILE A 28 21.47 6.30 20.42
N PRO A 29 21.62 5.91 21.71
CA PRO A 29 20.60 5.10 22.38
C PRO A 29 19.21 5.75 22.41
N PRO A 30 19.05 7.05 22.76
CA PRO A 30 17.71 7.67 22.73
C PRO A 30 17.10 7.69 21.33
N ILE A 31 17.86 7.88 20.25
CA ILE A 31 17.37 7.85 18.88
C ILE A 31 16.85 6.44 18.55
N PHE A 32 17.58 5.39 18.92
CA PHE A 32 17.10 4.03 18.72
C PHE A 32 15.82 3.72 19.53
N VAL A 33 15.72 4.20 20.76
CA VAL A 33 14.51 4.02 21.58
C VAL A 33 13.33 4.72 20.95
N GLU A 34 13.51 5.92 20.41
CA GLU A 34 12.45 6.65 19.71
C GLU A 34 12.02 5.93 18.42
N ALA A 35 12.99 5.45 17.63
CA ALA A 35 12.72 4.65 16.45
C ALA A 35 11.93 3.38 16.80
N ILE A 36 12.30 2.65 17.86
CA ILE A 36 11.58 1.47 18.33
C ILE A 36 10.14 1.83 18.74
N ARG A 37 9.94 2.92 19.47
CA ARG A 37 8.60 3.37 19.87
C ARG A 37 7.71 3.68 18.66
N THR A 38 8.26 4.29 17.63
CA THR A 38 7.55 4.59 16.38
C THR A 38 7.22 3.32 15.60
N PHE A 39 8.12 2.34 15.60
CA PHE A 39 7.99 1.13 14.79
C PHE A 39 7.17 0.02 15.47
N THR A 40 7.13 -0.03 16.79
CA THR A 40 6.43 -1.06 17.56
C THR A 40 4.94 -1.21 17.21
N PRO A 41 4.14 -0.13 17.08
CA PRO A 41 2.75 -0.24 16.66
C PRO A 41 2.59 -0.89 15.28
N ILE A 42 3.51 -0.60 14.36
CA ILE A 42 3.50 -1.17 13.01
C ILE A 42 3.72 -2.68 13.06
N LEU A 43 4.69 -3.15 13.85
CA LEU A 43 4.93 -4.59 14.05
C LEU A 43 3.70 -5.30 14.65
N PHE A 44 3.02 -4.66 15.60
CA PHE A 44 1.80 -5.22 16.19
C PHE A 44 0.69 -5.35 15.14
N ILE A 45 0.48 -4.33 14.32
CA ILE A 45 -0.50 -4.35 13.22
C ILE A 45 -0.15 -5.46 12.22
N LEU A 46 1.12 -5.62 11.85
CA LEU A 46 1.58 -6.68 10.96
C LEU A 46 1.30 -8.07 11.52
N ALA A 47 1.63 -8.29 12.79
CA ALA A 47 1.37 -9.57 13.46
C ALA A 47 -0.14 -9.90 13.51
N ALA A 48 -0.97 -8.92 13.88
CA ALA A 48 -2.42 -9.07 13.92
C ALA A 48 -3.01 -9.35 12.52
N SER A 49 -2.55 -8.61 11.49
CA SER A 49 -3.00 -8.79 10.10
C SER A 49 -2.62 -10.16 9.55
N THR A 50 -1.42 -10.66 9.88
CA THR A 50 -0.97 -11.99 9.48
C THR A 50 -1.81 -13.09 10.14
N ALA A 51 -2.09 -12.96 11.44
CA ALA A 51 -2.96 -13.88 12.15
C ALA A 51 -4.38 -13.88 11.58
N PHE A 52 -4.94 -12.71 11.31
CA PHE A 52 -6.27 -12.55 10.71
C PHE A 52 -6.33 -13.16 9.30
N SER A 53 -5.35 -12.89 8.45
CA SER A 53 -5.25 -13.48 7.12
C SER A 53 -5.19 -15.01 7.18
N ARG A 54 -4.48 -15.58 8.17
CA ARG A 54 -4.42 -17.02 8.38
C ARG A 54 -5.80 -17.61 8.74
N VAL A 55 -6.54 -16.94 9.62
CA VAL A 55 -7.91 -17.38 9.99
C VAL A 55 -8.83 -17.35 8.76
N LEU A 56 -8.81 -16.27 7.97
CA LEU A 56 -9.60 -16.17 6.75
C LEU A 56 -9.29 -17.31 5.76
N THR A 57 -8.01 -17.66 5.62
CA THR A 57 -7.58 -18.76 4.75
C THR A 57 -8.09 -20.11 5.26
N LEU A 58 -8.03 -20.37 6.59
CA LEU A 58 -8.55 -21.59 7.20
C LEU A 58 -10.07 -21.69 7.06
N MET A 59 -10.79 -20.58 7.12
CA MET A 59 -12.24 -20.52 6.90
C MET A 59 -12.63 -20.60 5.42
N GLN A 60 -11.69 -20.78 4.51
CA GLN A 60 -11.89 -20.82 3.06
C GLN A 60 -12.61 -19.58 2.48
N VAL A 61 -12.47 -18.43 3.16
CA VAL A 61 -13.05 -17.17 2.69
C VAL A 61 -12.55 -16.79 1.27
N PRO A 62 -11.25 -16.94 0.93
CA PRO A 62 -10.76 -16.68 -0.43
C PRO A 62 -11.49 -17.48 -1.49
N GLN A 63 -11.74 -18.76 -1.23
CA GLN A 63 -12.44 -19.66 -2.16
C GLN A 63 -13.91 -19.25 -2.34
N ALA A 64 -14.60 -18.94 -1.23
CA ALA A 64 -15.99 -18.50 -1.27
C ALA A 64 -16.16 -17.18 -2.02
N VAL A 65 -15.26 -16.22 -1.81
CA VAL A 65 -15.26 -14.93 -2.54
C VAL A 65 -14.93 -15.14 -4.02
N SER A 66 -13.96 -16.01 -4.33
CA SER A 66 -13.56 -16.31 -5.70
C SER A 66 -14.71 -16.95 -6.48
N SER A 67 -15.36 -17.98 -5.93
CA SER A 67 -16.50 -18.64 -6.60
C SER A 67 -17.65 -17.65 -6.81
N PHE A 68 -18.00 -16.85 -5.80
CA PHE A 68 -19.04 -15.84 -5.91
C PHE A 68 -18.77 -14.83 -7.05
N ILE A 69 -17.54 -14.32 -7.14
CA ILE A 69 -17.18 -13.35 -8.19
C ILE A 69 -17.20 -14.01 -9.57
N LEU A 70 -16.62 -15.20 -9.72
CA LEU A 70 -16.55 -15.89 -11.01
C LEU A 70 -17.92 -16.40 -11.50
N GLU A 71 -18.85 -16.68 -10.61
CA GLU A 71 -20.22 -17.04 -10.96
C GLU A 71 -21.05 -15.84 -11.43
N HIS A 72 -20.82 -14.65 -10.86
CA HIS A 72 -21.64 -13.48 -11.16
C HIS A 72 -21.04 -12.59 -12.26
N PHE A 73 -19.75 -12.66 -12.50
CA PHE A 73 -19.05 -11.85 -13.49
C PHE A 73 -18.36 -12.72 -14.54
N ASN A 74 -18.91 -12.76 -15.74
CA ASN A 74 -18.39 -13.56 -16.86
C ASN A 74 -17.26 -12.87 -17.65
N SER A 75 -17.01 -11.59 -17.41
CA SER A 75 -16.00 -10.81 -18.15
C SER A 75 -14.77 -10.53 -17.27
N PRO A 76 -13.55 -10.93 -17.68
CA PRO A 76 -12.32 -10.57 -16.98
C PRO A 76 -12.16 -9.06 -16.77
N VAL A 77 -12.58 -8.26 -17.75
CA VAL A 77 -12.54 -6.80 -17.66
C VAL A 77 -13.41 -6.29 -16.51
N MET A 78 -14.63 -6.83 -16.37
CA MET A 78 -15.55 -6.45 -15.30
C MET A 78 -14.99 -6.85 -13.93
N ILE A 79 -14.42 -8.04 -13.82
CA ILE A 79 -13.77 -8.52 -12.58
C ILE A 79 -12.64 -7.57 -12.17
N LEU A 80 -11.77 -7.19 -13.10
CA LEU A 80 -10.67 -6.28 -12.82
C LEU A 80 -11.14 -4.88 -12.41
N LEU A 81 -12.18 -4.35 -13.04
CA LEU A 81 -12.77 -3.06 -12.67
C LEU A 81 -13.39 -3.11 -11.26
N VAL A 82 -14.10 -4.18 -10.92
CA VAL A 82 -14.66 -4.37 -9.58
C VAL A 82 -13.55 -4.47 -8.52
N ILE A 83 -12.50 -5.24 -8.81
CA ILE A 83 -11.33 -5.35 -7.91
C ILE A 83 -10.65 -3.99 -7.74
N ASN A 84 -10.42 -3.23 -8.82
CA ASN A 84 -9.83 -1.90 -8.75
C ASN A 84 -10.68 -0.96 -7.90
N LEU A 85 -11.99 -0.93 -8.11
CA LEU A 85 -12.90 -0.10 -7.32
C LEU A 85 -12.88 -0.50 -5.84
N PHE A 86 -12.89 -1.80 -5.55
CA PHE A 86 -12.82 -2.32 -4.20
C PHE A 86 -11.51 -1.93 -3.51
N LEU A 87 -10.36 -2.13 -4.17
CA LEU A 87 -9.05 -1.77 -3.64
C LEU A 87 -8.91 -0.26 -3.42
N LEU A 88 -9.49 0.56 -4.29
CA LEU A 88 -9.52 2.01 -4.12
C LEU A 88 -10.27 2.41 -2.84
N ILE A 89 -11.46 1.83 -2.61
CA ILE A 89 -12.26 2.08 -1.41
C ILE A 89 -11.49 1.64 -0.15
N VAL A 90 -10.87 0.46 -0.20
CA VAL A 90 -10.06 -0.04 0.92
C VAL A 90 -8.88 0.90 1.19
N GLY A 91 -8.16 1.34 0.16
CA GLY A 91 -7.04 2.27 0.29
C GLY A 91 -7.41 3.65 0.84
N MET A 92 -8.69 4.08 0.69
CA MET A 92 -9.18 5.30 1.32
C MET A 92 -9.31 5.18 2.85
N VAL A 93 -9.41 3.95 3.38
CA VAL A 93 -9.78 3.69 4.78
C VAL A 93 -8.64 3.07 5.59
N MET A 94 -7.82 2.23 4.98
CA MET A 94 -6.77 1.49 5.69
C MET A 94 -5.41 1.61 5.02
N ASP A 95 -4.35 1.40 5.82
CA ASP A 95 -2.97 1.43 5.36
C ASP A 95 -2.68 0.32 4.34
N THR A 96 -1.74 0.60 3.43
CA THR A 96 -1.32 -0.31 2.36
C THR A 96 -0.81 -1.65 2.90
N THR A 97 0.01 -1.65 3.95
CA THR A 97 0.67 -2.87 4.42
C THR A 97 -0.32 -3.91 4.96
N PRO A 98 -1.22 -3.58 5.92
CA PRO A 98 -2.24 -4.53 6.36
C PRO A 98 -3.24 -4.88 5.26
N ALA A 99 -3.58 -3.94 4.37
CA ALA A 99 -4.46 -4.21 3.24
C ALA A 99 -3.86 -5.29 2.31
N ILE A 100 -2.59 -5.19 1.94
CA ILE A 100 -1.90 -6.20 1.12
C ILE A 100 -1.91 -7.56 1.81
N LEU A 101 -1.53 -7.63 3.09
CA LEU A 101 -1.45 -8.89 3.83
C LEU A 101 -2.80 -9.61 3.94
N ILE A 102 -3.89 -8.88 4.08
CA ILE A 102 -5.23 -9.43 4.22
C ILE A 102 -5.84 -9.76 2.86
N LEU A 103 -5.72 -8.87 1.88
CA LEU A 103 -6.44 -8.98 0.62
C LEU A 103 -5.72 -9.84 -0.42
N THR A 104 -4.40 -9.94 -0.38
CA THR A 104 -3.65 -10.78 -1.35
C THR A 104 -4.16 -12.22 -1.36
N PRO A 105 -4.25 -12.96 -0.23
CA PRO A 105 -4.74 -14.33 -0.26
C PRO A 105 -6.21 -14.45 -0.70
N ILE A 106 -7.01 -13.40 -0.59
CA ILE A 106 -8.41 -13.38 -1.01
C ILE A 106 -8.54 -13.13 -2.51
N LEU A 107 -7.81 -12.15 -3.03
CA LEU A 107 -7.97 -11.68 -4.42
C LEU A 107 -7.06 -12.43 -5.41
N LEU A 108 -5.91 -12.94 -4.96
CA LEU A 108 -4.97 -13.63 -5.85
C LEU A 108 -5.58 -14.83 -6.58
N PRO A 109 -6.39 -15.72 -5.93
CA PRO A 109 -7.05 -16.82 -6.65
C PRO A 109 -7.99 -16.33 -7.77
N ILE A 110 -8.65 -15.19 -7.57
CA ILE A 110 -9.59 -14.62 -8.55
C ILE A 110 -8.83 -14.14 -9.80
N VAL A 111 -7.75 -13.39 -9.60
CA VAL A 111 -6.98 -12.83 -10.72
C VAL A 111 -6.18 -13.89 -11.46
N THR A 112 -5.71 -14.93 -10.77
CA THR A 112 -5.07 -16.09 -11.42
C THR A 112 -6.05 -16.93 -12.22
N ALA A 113 -7.31 -17.04 -11.78
CA ALA A 113 -8.35 -17.74 -12.52
C ALA A 113 -8.69 -17.06 -13.86
N ILE A 114 -8.47 -15.76 -13.99
CA ILE A 114 -8.60 -15.01 -15.26
C ILE A 114 -7.27 -14.87 -16.01
N ASN A 115 -6.25 -15.68 -15.68
CA ASN A 115 -4.92 -15.70 -16.27
C ASN A 115 -4.12 -14.39 -16.14
N MET A 116 -4.34 -13.61 -15.08
CA MET A 116 -3.50 -12.44 -14.76
C MET A 116 -2.23 -12.88 -14.03
N ASP A 117 -1.11 -12.27 -14.39
CA ASP A 117 0.17 -12.50 -13.72
C ASP A 117 0.14 -11.97 -12.27
N PRO A 118 0.62 -12.73 -11.27
CA PRO A 118 0.67 -12.29 -9.87
C PRO A 118 1.48 -11.02 -9.63
N VAL A 119 2.55 -10.78 -10.40
CA VAL A 119 3.39 -9.57 -10.27
C VAL A 119 2.62 -8.37 -10.79
N GLN A 120 1.94 -8.49 -11.94
CA GLN A 120 1.07 -7.44 -12.45
C GLN A 120 -0.01 -7.09 -11.43
N PHE A 121 -0.66 -8.09 -10.84
CA PHE A 121 -1.66 -7.86 -9.79
C PHE A 121 -1.07 -7.16 -8.56
N GLY A 122 0.14 -7.54 -8.13
CA GLY A 122 0.85 -6.87 -7.04
C GLY A 122 1.07 -5.38 -7.32
N VAL A 123 1.49 -5.03 -8.53
CA VAL A 123 1.66 -3.63 -8.96
C VAL A 123 0.32 -2.89 -8.93
N ILE A 124 -0.73 -3.47 -9.48
CA ILE A 124 -2.09 -2.89 -9.47
C ILE A 124 -2.55 -2.63 -8.03
N MET A 125 -2.38 -3.60 -7.15
CA MET A 125 -2.78 -3.50 -5.74
C MET A 125 -2.06 -2.34 -5.03
N VAL A 126 -0.73 -2.25 -5.16
CA VAL A 126 0.06 -1.20 -4.52
C VAL A 126 -0.30 0.17 -5.06
N VAL A 127 -0.41 0.33 -6.38
CA VAL A 127 -0.77 1.61 -7.01
C VAL A 127 -2.18 2.04 -6.60
N ASN A 128 -3.13 1.12 -6.58
CA ASN A 128 -4.52 1.38 -6.21
C ASN A 128 -4.65 1.86 -4.76
N LEU A 129 -4.02 1.15 -3.82
CA LEU A 129 -4.02 1.52 -2.41
C LEU A 129 -3.31 2.88 -2.19
N ALA A 130 -2.22 3.15 -2.93
CA ALA A 130 -1.52 4.44 -2.88
C ALA A 130 -2.39 5.60 -3.37
N ILE A 131 -3.21 5.40 -4.41
CA ILE A 131 -4.20 6.40 -4.86
C ILE A 131 -5.26 6.63 -3.76
N GLY A 132 -5.68 5.58 -3.06
CA GLY A 132 -6.58 5.67 -1.92
C GLY A 132 -6.08 6.63 -0.84
N PHE A 133 -4.77 6.65 -0.54
CA PHE A 133 -4.17 7.53 0.47
C PHE A 133 -4.31 9.02 0.20
N VAL A 134 -4.50 9.43 -1.03
CA VAL A 134 -4.71 10.83 -1.42
C VAL A 134 -6.16 11.12 -1.80
N THR A 135 -7.05 10.13 -1.62
CA THR A 135 -8.46 10.23 -2.03
C THR A 135 -9.37 10.32 -0.79
N PRO A 136 -10.31 11.29 -0.73
CA PRO A 136 -11.33 11.31 0.32
C PRO A 136 -12.17 10.02 0.35
N PRO A 137 -12.75 9.59 1.49
CA PRO A 137 -13.07 10.40 2.68
C PRO A 137 -11.96 10.51 3.71
N ILE A 138 -11.10 9.49 3.88
CA ILE A 138 -10.05 9.55 4.90
C ILE A 138 -8.76 10.07 4.27
N GLY A 139 -8.12 9.33 3.35
CA GLY A 139 -6.91 9.75 2.67
C GLY A 139 -5.79 10.15 3.64
N VAL A 140 -5.09 9.17 4.23
CA VAL A 140 -4.11 9.40 5.30
C VAL A 140 -3.12 10.52 4.97
N ASN A 141 -2.65 10.60 3.72
CA ASN A 141 -1.72 11.64 3.29
C ASN A 141 -2.36 13.04 3.27
N LEU A 142 -3.69 13.14 3.11
CA LEU A 142 -4.39 14.42 3.18
C LEU A 142 -4.38 14.97 4.61
N PHE A 143 -4.51 14.11 5.63
CA PHE A 143 -4.39 14.50 7.04
C PHE A 143 -2.97 14.97 7.36
N VAL A 144 -1.96 14.25 6.91
CA VAL A 144 -0.56 14.65 7.11
C VAL A 144 -0.30 16.01 6.45
N ALA A 145 -0.72 16.18 5.21
CA ALA A 145 -0.56 17.46 4.51
C ALA A 145 -1.31 18.61 5.21
N SER A 146 -2.51 18.35 5.71
CA SER A 146 -3.29 19.33 6.47
C SER A 146 -2.60 19.74 7.77
N SER A 147 -2.03 18.78 8.50
CA SER A 147 -1.31 19.06 9.76
C SER A 147 0.00 19.83 9.57
N LEU A 148 0.63 19.72 8.39
CA LEU A 148 1.87 20.42 8.07
C LEU A 148 1.64 21.83 7.50
N THR A 149 0.47 22.08 6.89
CA THR A 149 0.20 23.32 6.14
C THR A 149 -0.88 24.18 6.75
N ASP A 150 -1.57 23.70 7.80
CA ASP A 150 -2.76 24.32 8.41
C ASP A 150 -3.91 24.58 7.42
N VAL A 151 -3.87 23.91 6.23
CA VAL A 151 -4.91 24.02 5.20
C VAL A 151 -5.97 22.94 5.44
N PRO A 152 -7.29 23.26 5.35
CA PRO A 152 -8.35 22.26 5.51
C PRO A 152 -8.22 21.10 4.51
N ILE A 153 -8.41 19.86 4.99
CA ILE A 153 -8.27 18.62 4.21
C ILE A 153 -9.05 18.68 2.90
N MET A 154 -10.29 19.20 2.93
CA MET A 154 -11.14 19.30 1.73
C MET A 154 -10.58 20.25 0.67
N ALA A 155 -9.88 21.31 1.08
CA ALA A 155 -9.23 22.24 0.16
C ALA A 155 -8.02 21.57 -0.52
N ILE A 156 -7.23 20.79 0.22
CA ILE A 156 -6.11 20.00 -0.31
C ILE A 156 -6.64 18.95 -1.27
N ALA A 157 -7.66 18.19 -0.87
CA ALA A 157 -8.27 17.14 -1.69
C ALA A 157 -8.79 17.69 -3.02
N LYS A 158 -9.50 18.84 -2.98
CA LYS A 158 -10.01 19.50 -4.21
C LYS A 158 -8.88 19.90 -5.16
N LYS A 159 -7.75 20.35 -4.64
CA LYS A 159 -6.56 20.68 -5.45
C LYS A 159 -5.85 19.43 -6.00
N ALA A 160 -5.93 18.29 -5.28
CA ALA A 160 -5.35 17.02 -5.69
C ALA A 160 -6.19 16.29 -6.74
N MET A 161 -7.49 16.60 -6.90
CA MET A 161 -8.41 15.88 -7.81
C MET A 161 -7.89 15.70 -9.25
N PRO A 162 -7.29 16.70 -9.91
CA PRO A 162 -6.76 16.50 -11.26
C PRO A 162 -5.63 15.44 -11.30
N MET A 163 -4.77 15.42 -10.27
CA MET A 163 -3.68 14.43 -10.16
C MET A 163 -4.24 13.05 -9.86
N ILE A 164 -5.25 12.95 -8.97
CA ILE A 164 -5.95 11.69 -8.69
C ILE A 164 -6.55 11.13 -9.99
N GLY A 165 -7.20 11.97 -10.79
CA GLY A 165 -7.72 11.57 -12.10
C GLY A 165 -6.63 11.01 -13.03
N LEU A 166 -5.47 11.64 -13.08
CA LEU A 166 -4.33 11.17 -13.88
C LEU A 166 -3.80 9.83 -13.35
N PHE A 167 -3.70 9.66 -12.03
CA PHE A 167 -3.30 8.38 -11.42
C PHE A 167 -4.30 7.27 -11.70
N LEU A 168 -5.61 7.56 -11.70
CA LEU A 168 -6.64 6.57 -12.07
C LEU A 168 -6.50 6.14 -13.54
N VAL A 169 -6.18 7.07 -14.44
CA VAL A 169 -5.88 6.73 -15.85
C VAL A 169 -4.63 5.83 -15.93
N ALA A 170 -3.56 6.18 -15.22
CA ALA A 170 -2.35 5.36 -15.17
C ALA A 170 -2.65 3.95 -14.59
N LEU A 171 -3.46 3.86 -13.55
CA LEU A 171 -3.90 2.59 -12.98
C LEU A 171 -4.65 1.72 -13.99
N LEU A 172 -5.56 2.30 -14.77
CA LEU A 172 -6.26 1.58 -15.84
C LEU A 172 -5.29 1.10 -16.92
N LEU A 173 -4.33 1.91 -17.32
CA LEU A 173 -3.29 1.51 -18.27
C LEU A 173 -2.46 0.33 -17.73
N ILE A 174 -2.02 0.37 -16.47
CA ILE A 174 -1.29 -0.71 -15.80
C ILE A 174 -2.15 -1.97 -15.70
N THR A 175 -3.45 -1.82 -15.45
CA THR A 175 -4.38 -2.95 -15.34
C THR A 175 -4.57 -3.69 -16.66
N PHE A 176 -4.69 -2.96 -17.78
CA PHE A 176 -5.03 -3.55 -19.09
C PHE A 176 -3.83 -3.74 -20.03
N ILE A 177 -2.67 -3.16 -19.72
CA ILE A 177 -1.45 -3.29 -20.52
C ILE A 177 -0.37 -3.99 -19.67
N PRO A 178 -0.27 -5.35 -19.73
CA PRO A 178 0.71 -6.11 -18.93
C PRO A 178 2.15 -5.65 -19.11
N ALA A 179 2.51 -5.19 -20.32
CA ALA A 179 3.86 -4.72 -20.62
C ALA A 179 4.32 -3.54 -19.75
N LEU A 180 3.41 -2.74 -19.19
CA LEU A 180 3.76 -1.65 -18.28
C LEU A 180 4.20 -2.14 -16.90
N SER A 181 3.70 -3.30 -16.47
CA SER A 181 4.05 -3.91 -15.18
C SER A 181 5.17 -4.92 -15.31
N LEU A 182 5.23 -5.66 -16.43
CA LEU A 182 6.12 -6.80 -16.63
C LEU A 182 7.30 -6.49 -17.56
N GLY A 183 7.28 -5.35 -18.26
CA GLY A 183 8.28 -5.00 -19.26
C GLY A 183 9.70 -4.74 -18.75
N LEU A 184 9.89 -4.71 -17.42
CA LEU A 184 11.19 -4.55 -16.76
C LEU A 184 11.64 -5.83 -16.03
N LEU A 185 10.88 -6.91 -16.13
CA LEU A 185 11.18 -8.23 -15.61
C LEU A 185 11.76 -9.12 -16.71
#